data_4049817a4f7d41ae26c65ddbcc33062b
#
_entry.id   4049817a4f7d41ae26c65ddbcc33062b
#
_cell.length_a   1.000
_cell.length_b   1.000
_cell.length_c   1.000
_cell.angle_alpha   90.00
_cell.angle_beta   90.00
_cell.angle_gamma   90.00
#
_symmetry.space_group_name_H-M   'P 1'
#
loop_
_entity.id
_entity.type
_entity.pdbx_description
1 polymer ?
#
loop_
_entity_poly.entity_id
_entity_poly.type
_entity_poly.pdbx_seq_one_letter_code
_entity_poly.pdbx_strand_id
1 'polypeptide(L)'
;MPRIVGSVKTPAGDHVMISLYVTPKPNPVGSNNPVTDILVGGYVVQNTLQPVSIDLEPGTYDVRITGPGGVIIEKEIGLAVDQEVSLSALVGNTPVVPHPVAPVVNVNVTRPEIHVVSSKAEAELLPDGSYYFLIEHAATTPTLIDHAAGQYTGDTGTFAPGGQAGDMIVVAVNVKAQSDQVFTWPAGWTVLVEPYWVGTQQSTIAYGPWSESIILKTAKAVEAGYVALSVRGGGTPTAGSTKDRTKEPKETATVTAPKATGTGLVFAYAFERSLSEETRSQITLSAGWELVDFAAQSGSNLQTVAVAQGKGDTDATFTYPNAQATNGLGVQVVIPGA
;
A
#
# COMPACT_ATOMS: atom_id res chain seq x y z
N MET A 1 -9.13 -23.58 20.46
CA MET A 1 -8.47 -22.30 20.78
C MET A 1 -8.53 -22.10 22.28
N PRO A 2 -7.41 -21.74 22.95
CA PRO A 2 -7.44 -21.38 24.36
C PRO A 2 -8.31 -20.14 24.59
N ARG A 3 -8.87 -20.03 25.79
CA ARG A 3 -9.72 -18.88 26.13
C ARG A 3 -9.60 -18.44 27.57
N ILE A 4 -9.86 -17.15 27.80
CA ILE A 4 -10.05 -16.59 29.13
C ILE A 4 -11.56 -16.32 29.32
N VAL A 5 -12.12 -16.86 30.40
CA VAL A 5 -13.57 -16.77 30.64
C VAL A 5 -13.91 -16.37 32.06
N GLY A 6 -15.12 -15.86 32.27
CA GLY A 6 -15.73 -15.65 33.58
C GLY A 6 -15.83 -14.20 34.00
N SER A 7 -16.07 -13.97 35.27
CA SER A 7 -16.19 -12.65 35.90
C SER A 7 -15.48 -12.65 37.23
N VAL A 8 -15.13 -11.46 37.73
CA VAL A 8 -14.58 -11.27 39.07
C VAL A 8 -15.71 -10.99 40.06
N LYS A 9 -15.67 -11.66 41.23
CA LYS A 9 -16.67 -11.50 42.27
C LYS A 9 -16.00 -11.13 43.60
N THR A 10 -16.75 -10.42 44.43
CA THR A 10 -16.37 -10.22 45.83
C THR A 10 -16.47 -11.54 46.62
N PRO A 11 -15.88 -11.65 47.81
CA PRO A 11 -16.12 -12.79 48.71
C PRO A 11 -17.63 -13.01 49.06
N ALA A 12 -18.45 -11.97 48.99
CA ALA A 12 -19.89 -12.03 49.15
C ALA A 12 -20.64 -12.55 47.94
N GLY A 13 -19.96 -12.75 46.81
CA GLY A 13 -20.54 -13.24 45.56
C GLY A 13 -20.99 -12.17 44.56
N ASP A 14 -20.88 -10.88 44.92
CA ASP A 14 -21.32 -9.81 44.04
C ASP A 14 -20.33 -9.61 42.88
N HIS A 15 -20.85 -9.34 41.69
CA HIS A 15 -20.02 -9.04 40.55
C HIS A 15 -19.28 -7.71 40.69
N VAL A 16 -18.00 -7.68 40.38
CA VAL A 16 -17.15 -6.49 40.40
C VAL A 16 -16.98 -5.97 39.01
N MET A 17 -17.17 -4.67 38.82
CA MET A 17 -16.85 -4.01 37.56
C MET A 17 -15.33 -4.04 37.34
N ILE A 18 -14.88 -4.59 36.23
CA ILE A 18 -13.48 -4.72 35.91
C ILE A 18 -13.17 -4.21 34.51
N SER A 19 -11.90 -3.83 34.32
CA SER A 19 -11.28 -3.75 33.00
C SER A 19 -10.19 -4.82 32.91
N LEU A 20 -10.20 -5.56 31.83
CA LEU A 20 -9.27 -6.65 31.54
C LEU A 20 -8.41 -6.28 30.33
N TYR A 21 -7.11 -6.39 30.50
CA TYR A 21 -6.10 -6.15 29.47
C TYR A 21 -5.34 -7.45 29.28
N VAL A 22 -5.22 -7.93 28.05
CA VAL A 22 -4.50 -9.15 27.68
C VAL A 22 -3.53 -8.80 26.58
N THR A 23 -2.23 -8.78 26.88
CA THR A 23 -1.18 -8.38 25.93
C THR A 23 -0.31 -9.60 25.59
N PRO A 24 -0.20 -9.99 24.30
CA PRO A 24 0.68 -11.08 23.91
C PRO A 24 2.15 -10.71 24.13
N LYS A 25 2.95 -11.67 24.58
CA LYS A 25 4.40 -11.55 24.64
C LYS A 25 5.05 -12.14 23.40
N PRO A 26 6.09 -11.50 22.84
CA PRO A 26 6.87 -12.11 21.77
C PRO A 26 7.53 -13.39 22.31
N ASN A 27 7.52 -14.46 21.52
CA ASN A 27 8.25 -15.67 21.84
C ASN A 27 9.76 -15.36 21.96
N PRO A 28 10.47 -15.94 22.93
CA PRO A 28 11.91 -15.75 23.04
C PRO A 28 12.59 -16.23 21.74
N VAL A 29 13.58 -15.45 21.30
CA VAL A 29 14.41 -15.74 20.12
C VAL A 29 14.98 -17.15 20.25
N GLY A 30 14.60 -18.07 19.35
CA GLY A 30 15.07 -19.46 19.33
C GLY A 30 13.98 -20.54 19.27
N SER A 31 12.70 -20.20 19.34
CA SER A 31 11.64 -21.15 19.04
C SER A 31 11.47 -21.29 17.53
N ASN A 32 11.50 -22.53 17.02
CA ASN A 32 11.33 -22.86 15.59
C ASN A 32 9.89 -22.64 15.07
N ASN A 33 9.04 -21.94 15.77
CA ASN A 33 7.76 -21.47 15.26
C ASN A 33 7.96 -20.08 14.68
N PRO A 34 7.74 -19.88 13.38
CA PRO A 34 7.65 -18.55 12.82
C PRO A 34 6.42 -17.90 13.47
N VAL A 35 6.64 -17.12 14.49
CA VAL A 35 5.65 -16.14 14.93
C VAL A 35 5.57 -15.15 13.77
N THR A 36 4.50 -15.21 13.03
CA THR A 36 4.07 -14.06 12.25
C THR A 36 4.04 -12.89 13.22
N ASP A 37 4.88 -11.89 13.01
CA ASP A 37 4.90 -10.61 13.71
C ASP A 37 3.60 -9.82 13.37
N ILE A 38 2.47 -10.40 13.69
CA ILE A 38 1.25 -9.67 13.83
C ILE A 38 1.23 -9.26 15.29
N LEU A 39 1.65 -8.04 15.57
CA LEU A 39 1.28 -7.31 16.77
C LEU A 39 -0.25 -7.16 16.74
N VAL A 40 -0.95 -8.21 17.08
CA VAL A 40 -2.34 -8.13 17.41
C VAL A 40 -2.40 -7.32 18.69
N GLY A 41 -2.93 -6.10 18.61
CA GLY A 41 -3.14 -5.25 19.77
C GLY A 41 -3.83 -6.05 20.86
N GLY A 42 -3.41 -5.86 22.11
CA GLY A 42 -3.94 -6.62 23.24
C GLY A 42 -5.46 -6.49 23.33
N TYR A 43 -6.11 -7.54 23.77
CA TYR A 43 -7.55 -7.50 24.01
C TYR A 43 -7.83 -6.63 25.23
N VAL A 44 -8.75 -5.69 25.07
CA VAL A 44 -9.17 -4.80 26.15
C VAL A 44 -10.68 -4.89 26.31
N VAL A 45 -11.13 -5.32 27.49
CA VAL A 45 -12.53 -5.22 27.91
C VAL A 45 -12.62 -4.22 29.05
N GLN A 46 -13.34 -3.12 28.85
CA GLN A 46 -13.41 -2.06 29.84
C GLN A 46 -14.74 -2.02 30.56
N ASN A 47 -14.65 -1.79 31.88
CA ASN A 47 -15.81 -1.51 32.74
C ASN A 47 -16.97 -2.48 32.58
N THR A 48 -16.68 -3.79 32.58
CA THR A 48 -17.70 -4.82 32.46
C THR A 48 -18.07 -5.44 33.82
N LEU A 49 -19.37 -5.63 34.03
CA LEU A 49 -19.94 -6.51 35.06
C LEU A 49 -20.30 -7.87 34.50
N GLN A 50 -20.36 -7.99 33.18
CA GLN A 50 -20.73 -9.22 32.50
C GLN A 50 -19.57 -10.21 32.48
N PRO A 51 -19.84 -11.51 32.45
CA PRO A 51 -18.81 -12.51 32.18
C PRO A 51 -18.16 -12.25 30.81
N VAL A 52 -16.84 -12.32 30.77
CA VAL A 52 -16.06 -12.23 29.53
C VAL A 52 -15.77 -13.61 28.97
N SER A 53 -15.60 -13.68 27.67
CA SER A 53 -15.08 -14.85 26.96
C SER A 53 -14.21 -14.35 25.82
N ILE A 54 -12.90 -14.59 25.91
CA ILE A 54 -11.90 -14.13 24.94
C ILE A 54 -11.18 -15.36 24.41
N ASP A 55 -11.32 -15.61 23.11
CA ASP A 55 -10.56 -16.65 22.41
C ASP A 55 -9.18 -16.09 22.03
N LEU A 56 -8.12 -16.87 22.28
CA LEU A 56 -6.72 -16.47 22.09
C LEU A 56 -5.97 -17.55 21.30
N GLU A 57 -4.84 -17.20 20.71
CA GLU A 57 -3.92 -18.18 20.19
C GLU A 57 -3.07 -18.80 21.33
N PRO A 58 -2.54 -20.03 21.16
CA PRO A 58 -1.58 -20.58 22.13
C PRO A 58 -0.35 -19.67 22.25
N GLY A 59 0.03 -19.31 23.47
CA GLY A 59 1.14 -18.41 23.70
C GLY A 59 1.25 -17.90 25.14
N THR A 60 2.16 -16.96 25.35
CA THR A 60 2.37 -16.30 26.63
C THR A 60 1.77 -14.90 26.60
N TYR A 61 1.05 -14.52 27.63
CA TYR A 61 0.33 -13.27 27.74
C TYR A 61 0.57 -12.59 29.09
N ASP A 62 0.70 -11.26 29.07
CA ASP A 62 0.56 -10.44 30.26
C ASP A 62 -0.93 -10.11 30.44
N VAL A 63 -1.49 -10.54 31.56
CA VAL A 63 -2.88 -10.28 31.90
C VAL A 63 -2.94 -9.31 33.08
N ARG A 64 -3.63 -8.18 32.87
CA ARG A 64 -3.88 -7.17 33.88
C ARG A 64 -5.36 -6.95 34.07
N ILE A 65 -5.82 -7.05 35.30
CA ILE A 65 -7.20 -6.80 35.68
C ILE A 65 -7.21 -5.61 36.63
N THR A 66 -8.04 -4.62 36.32
CA THR A 66 -8.24 -3.44 37.15
C THR A 66 -9.70 -3.35 37.57
N GLY A 67 -9.96 -2.81 38.72
CA GLY A 67 -11.29 -2.52 39.26
C GLY A 67 -11.36 -1.10 39.82
N PRO A 68 -12.46 -0.74 40.49
CA PRO A 68 -12.65 0.60 41.05
C PRO A 68 -11.56 1.06 42.01
N GLY A 69 -10.87 0.11 42.67
CA GLY A 69 -9.77 0.36 43.62
C GLY A 69 -8.38 0.32 42.99
N GLY A 70 -8.23 0.20 41.67
CA GLY A 70 -6.97 0.09 40.98
C GLY A 70 -6.67 -1.29 40.43
N VAL A 71 -5.38 -1.67 40.34
CA VAL A 71 -4.95 -3.00 39.82
C VAL A 71 -5.33 -4.09 40.81
N ILE A 72 -6.15 -5.05 40.35
CA ILE A 72 -6.51 -6.25 41.11
C ILE A 72 -5.41 -7.32 40.94
N ILE A 73 -4.98 -7.52 39.71
CA ILE A 73 -3.93 -8.47 39.38
C ILE A 73 -3.15 -8.01 38.15
N GLU A 74 -1.88 -8.35 38.13
CA GLU A 74 -1.00 -8.27 36.95
C GLU A 74 -0.15 -9.53 36.94
N LYS A 75 -0.29 -10.35 35.91
CA LYS A 75 0.31 -11.69 35.91
C LYS A 75 0.58 -12.16 34.46
N GLU A 76 1.72 -12.83 34.32
CA GLU A 76 2.03 -13.59 33.12
C GLU A 76 1.34 -14.96 33.14
N ILE A 77 0.72 -15.35 32.03
CA ILE A 77 0.11 -16.66 31.85
C ILE A 77 0.53 -17.30 30.53
N GLY A 78 0.81 -18.61 30.55
CA GLY A 78 0.96 -19.43 29.36
C GLY A 78 -0.35 -20.12 29.03
N LEU A 79 -0.78 -20.06 27.78
CA LEU A 79 -2.00 -20.74 27.31
C LEU A 79 -1.62 -21.82 26.31
N ALA A 80 -1.93 -23.07 26.63
CA ALA A 80 -1.80 -24.20 25.71
C ALA A 80 -3.05 -24.32 24.81
N VAL A 81 -2.94 -25.13 23.75
CA VAL A 81 -4.05 -25.44 22.85
C VAL A 81 -5.25 -25.96 23.67
N ASP A 82 -6.42 -25.43 23.39
CA ASP A 82 -7.71 -25.78 24.04
C ASP A 82 -7.78 -25.59 25.56
N GLN A 83 -6.88 -24.80 26.12
CA GLN A 83 -6.89 -24.48 27.53
C GLN A 83 -7.90 -23.37 27.83
N GLU A 84 -8.73 -23.57 28.87
CA GLU A 84 -9.60 -22.54 29.43
C GLU A 84 -9.06 -22.05 30.76
N VAL A 85 -8.94 -20.72 30.92
CA VAL A 85 -8.51 -20.09 32.16
C VAL A 85 -9.60 -19.16 32.66
N SER A 86 -10.12 -19.41 33.87
CA SER A 86 -11.14 -18.56 34.44
C SER A 86 -10.55 -17.30 35.10
N LEU A 87 -11.23 -16.18 34.99
CA LEU A 87 -10.84 -14.93 35.67
C LEU A 87 -10.80 -15.10 37.19
N SER A 88 -11.69 -15.88 37.77
CA SER A 88 -11.68 -16.18 39.19
C SER A 88 -10.44 -16.97 39.63
N ALA A 89 -9.93 -17.87 38.78
CA ALA A 89 -8.69 -18.59 39.04
C ALA A 89 -7.45 -17.69 38.92
N LEU A 90 -7.50 -16.68 38.03
CA LEU A 90 -6.42 -15.70 37.90
C LEU A 90 -6.34 -14.79 39.12
N VAL A 91 -7.47 -14.30 39.60
CA VAL A 91 -7.56 -13.40 40.77
C VAL A 91 -7.25 -14.17 42.07
N GLY A 92 -7.59 -15.46 42.11
CA GLY A 92 -7.34 -16.29 43.31
C GLY A 92 -8.05 -15.74 44.55
N ASN A 93 -7.36 -15.82 45.68
CA ASN A 93 -7.82 -15.31 46.99
C ASN A 93 -7.47 -13.85 47.24
N THR A 94 -7.10 -13.07 46.22
CA THR A 94 -6.82 -11.64 46.39
C THR A 94 -8.07 -10.94 46.87
N PRO A 95 -8.07 -10.28 48.05
CA PRO A 95 -9.26 -9.64 48.58
C PRO A 95 -9.61 -8.43 47.68
N VAL A 96 -10.72 -8.54 46.99
CA VAL A 96 -11.28 -7.43 46.23
C VAL A 96 -12.08 -6.56 47.19
N VAL A 97 -11.53 -5.42 47.58
CA VAL A 97 -12.18 -4.49 48.47
C VAL A 97 -13.22 -3.71 47.70
N PRO A 98 -14.53 -3.78 48.08
CA PRO A 98 -15.54 -2.90 47.48
C PRO A 98 -15.22 -1.46 47.88
N HIS A 99 -15.01 -0.59 46.91
CA HIS A 99 -14.95 0.83 47.20
C HIS A 99 -16.35 1.34 47.60
N PRO A 100 -16.46 2.18 48.65
CA PRO A 100 -17.72 2.81 48.95
C PRO A 100 -18.19 3.59 47.72
N VAL A 101 -19.42 3.34 47.32
CA VAL A 101 -20.05 4.06 46.21
C VAL A 101 -20.08 5.53 46.60
N ALA A 102 -19.19 6.33 46.03
CA ALA A 102 -19.30 7.76 46.13
C ALA A 102 -20.68 8.20 45.57
N PRO A 103 -21.34 9.18 46.16
CA PRO A 103 -22.64 9.62 45.64
C PRO A 103 -22.51 9.92 44.15
N VAL A 104 -23.42 9.36 43.37
CA VAL A 104 -23.47 9.58 41.93
C VAL A 104 -23.75 11.04 41.70
N VAL A 105 -22.71 11.81 41.50
CA VAL A 105 -22.86 13.11 40.87
C VAL A 105 -23.12 12.80 39.41
N ASN A 106 -24.34 13.01 38.94
CA ASN A 106 -24.66 12.95 37.53
C ASN A 106 -23.93 14.09 36.79
N VAL A 107 -22.65 13.90 36.59
CA VAL A 107 -21.92 14.68 35.60
C VAL A 107 -22.33 14.07 34.27
N ASN A 108 -23.06 14.85 33.47
CA ASN A 108 -23.22 14.53 32.04
C ASN A 108 -21.82 14.59 31.39
N VAL A 109 -21.06 13.51 31.55
CA VAL A 109 -19.84 13.33 30.78
C VAL A 109 -20.30 12.90 29.41
N THR A 110 -20.39 13.87 28.51
CA THR A 110 -20.35 13.57 27.08
C THR A 110 -19.12 12.69 26.90
N ARG A 111 -19.33 11.43 26.51
CA ARG A 111 -18.20 10.54 26.21
C ARG A 111 -17.34 11.25 25.17
N PRO A 112 -16.05 11.48 25.42
CA PRO A 112 -15.21 12.06 24.41
C PRO A 112 -15.25 11.14 23.19
N GLU A 113 -15.55 11.68 22.04
CA GLU A 113 -15.49 10.96 20.78
C GLU A 113 -14.03 10.62 20.53
N ILE A 114 -13.75 9.33 20.39
CA ILE A 114 -12.40 8.85 20.10
C ILE A 114 -12.29 8.70 18.58
N HIS A 115 -11.43 9.50 18.00
CA HIS A 115 -11.15 9.45 16.57
C HIS A 115 -9.98 8.50 16.29
N VAL A 116 -10.07 7.77 15.19
CA VAL A 116 -8.95 6.99 14.65
C VAL A 116 -8.41 7.76 13.47
N VAL A 117 -7.15 8.17 13.53
CA VAL A 117 -6.50 8.98 12.50
C VAL A 117 -5.26 8.25 11.96
N SER A 118 -4.99 8.42 10.68
CA SER A 118 -3.86 7.79 9.98
C SER A 118 -2.63 8.68 9.91
N SER A 119 -2.75 9.95 10.26
CA SER A 119 -1.65 10.90 10.23
C SER A 119 -1.78 11.97 11.32
N LYS A 120 -0.65 12.57 11.67
CA LYS A 120 -0.63 13.72 12.58
C LYS A 120 -1.36 14.93 11.99
N ALA A 121 -1.28 15.13 10.67
CA ALA A 121 -2.00 16.22 9.99
C ALA A 121 -3.53 16.03 10.09
N GLU A 122 -4.02 14.79 10.03
CA GLU A 122 -5.44 14.49 10.23
C GLU A 122 -5.85 14.74 11.70
N ALA A 123 -4.98 14.39 12.66
CA ALA A 123 -5.21 14.67 14.07
C ALA A 123 -5.28 16.17 14.39
N GLU A 124 -4.48 16.99 13.71
CA GLU A 124 -4.46 18.44 13.87
C GLU A 124 -5.73 19.13 13.34
N LEU A 125 -6.53 18.43 12.53
CA LEU A 125 -7.84 18.93 12.05
C LEU A 125 -8.99 18.64 13.01
N LEU A 126 -8.76 17.85 14.06
CA LEU A 126 -9.78 17.55 15.06
C LEU A 126 -10.01 18.75 15.99
N PRO A 127 -11.23 18.92 16.52
CA PRO A 127 -11.52 19.97 17.50
C PRO A 127 -10.61 19.88 18.72
N ASP A 128 -10.27 21.04 19.32
CA ASP A 128 -9.48 21.08 20.53
C ASP A 128 -10.13 20.27 21.68
N GLY A 129 -9.30 19.42 22.31
CA GLY A 129 -9.76 18.51 23.37
C GLY A 129 -10.27 17.17 22.86
N SER A 130 -10.20 16.90 21.56
CA SER A 130 -10.49 15.57 21.00
C SER A 130 -9.43 14.55 21.42
N TYR A 131 -9.89 13.31 21.64
CA TYR A 131 -9.00 12.17 21.83
C TYR A 131 -8.88 11.39 20.51
N TYR A 132 -7.67 10.96 20.19
CA TYR A 132 -7.46 10.18 18.99
C TYR A 132 -6.43 9.06 19.20
N PHE A 133 -6.57 8.00 18.41
CA PHE A 133 -5.53 7.00 18.20
C PHE A 133 -4.86 7.30 16.86
N LEU A 134 -3.58 7.59 16.89
CA LEU A 134 -2.76 7.65 15.69
C LEU A 134 -2.32 6.23 15.34
N ILE A 135 -2.84 5.71 14.24
CA ILE A 135 -2.33 4.47 13.66
C ILE A 135 -1.18 4.88 12.75
N GLU A 136 0.01 5.00 13.30
CA GLU A 136 1.21 5.10 12.47
C GLU A 136 1.40 3.77 11.76
N HIS A 137 1.00 3.71 10.50
CA HIS A 137 1.44 2.63 9.65
C HIS A 137 2.94 2.82 9.45
N ALA A 138 3.74 1.83 9.83
CA ALA A 138 5.15 1.81 9.45
C ALA A 138 5.19 2.02 7.93
N ALA A 139 5.87 3.07 7.49
CA ALA A 139 5.96 3.38 6.06
C ALA A 139 6.46 2.12 5.34
N THR A 140 5.60 1.53 4.54
CA THR A 140 5.97 0.34 3.78
C THR A 140 6.86 0.78 2.62
N THR A 141 8.00 0.14 2.46
CA THR A 141 8.88 0.41 1.31
C THR A 141 8.22 -0.16 0.05
N PRO A 142 7.92 0.68 -0.95
CA PRO A 142 7.31 0.17 -2.18
C PRO A 142 8.28 -0.77 -2.89
N THR A 143 7.73 -1.87 -3.40
CA THR A 143 8.51 -2.92 -4.07
C THR A 143 7.83 -3.29 -5.39
N LEU A 144 8.60 -3.35 -6.48
CA LEU A 144 8.14 -3.92 -7.74
C LEU A 144 7.96 -5.43 -7.56
N ILE A 145 6.75 -5.92 -7.82
CA ILE A 145 6.38 -7.33 -7.67
C ILE A 145 6.46 -8.07 -8.99
N ASP A 146 5.91 -7.43 -10.04
CA ASP A 146 5.84 -8.01 -11.37
C ASP A 146 5.71 -6.91 -12.43
N HIS A 147 5.97 -7.28 -13.67
CA HIS A 147 5.75 -6.40 -14.81
C HIS A 147 5.29 -7.21 -16.03
N ALA A 148 4.55 -6.56 -16.89
CA ALA A 148 4.12 -7.13 -18.17
C ALA A 148 4.22 -6.07 -19.25
N ALA A 149 4.86 -6.40 -20.34
CA ALA A 149 4.92 -5.57 -21.53
C ALA A 149 4.21 -6.26 -22.71
N GLY A 150 3.65 -5.49 -23.58
CA GLY A 150 2.95 -6.05 -24.73
C GLY A 150 2.43 -4.99 -25.68
N GLN A 151 1.61 -5.45 -26.62
CA GLN A 151 0.99 -4.62 -27.62
C GLN A 151 -0.45 -5.05 -27.87
N TYR A 152 -1.26 -4.14 -28.34
CA TYR A 152 -2.60 -4.45 -28.80
C TYR A 152 -2.97 -3.62 -30.03
N THR A 153 -3.92 -4.16 -30.80
CA THR A 153 -4.53 -3.47 -31.93
C THR A 153 -6.04 -3.49 -31.75
N GLY A 154 -6.68 -2.35 -31.90
CA GLY A 154 -8.12 -2.20 -31.69
C GLY A 154 -8.45 -1.05 -30.76
N ASP A 155 -9.69 -0.99 -30.30
CA ASP A 155 -10.20 0.01 -29.36
C ASP A 155 -10.16 -0.47 -27.90
N THR A 156 -9.68 -1.67 -27.67
CA THR A 156 -9.64 -2.30 -26.35
C THR A 156 -8.30 -2.99 -26.14
N GLY A 157 -7.56 -2.55 -25.11
CA GLY A 157 -6.35 -3.20 -24.60
C GLY A 157 -6.66 -3.93 -23.29
N THR A 158 -6.10 -5.13 -23.13
CA THR A 158 -6.21 -5.92 -21.90
C THR A 158 -4.82 -6.17 -21.33
N PHE A 159 -4.62 -5.83 -20.06
CA PHE A 159 -3.35 -6.00 -19.35
C PHE A 159 -3.58 -6.93 -18.16
N ALA A 160 -2.63 -7.83 -17.92
CA ALA A 160 -2.73 -8.82 -16.84
C ALA A 160 -1.35 -8.98 -16.14
N PRO A 161 -0.84 -7.94 -15.45
CA PRO A 161 0.37 -8.09 -14.65
C PRO A 161 0.07 -8.97 -13.45
N GLY A 162 1.06 -9.76 -13.02
CA GLY A 162 0.98 -10.53 -11.78
C GLY A 162 0.78 -9.63 -10.57
N GLY A 163 0.32 -10.22 -9.46
CA GLY A 163 0.05 -9.48 -8.22
C GLY A 163 -1.09 -10.08 -7.43
N GLN A 164 -1.59 -9.33 -6.46
CA GLN A 164 -2.71 -9.71 -5.60
C GLN A 164 -3.51 -8.51 -5.13
N ALA A 165 -4.66 -8.75 -4.53
CA ALA A 165 -5.45 -7.69 -3.90
C ALA A 165 -4.61 -6.88 -2.90
N GLY A 166 -4.67 -5.55 -3.00
CA GLY A 166 -3.85 -4.60 -2.24
C GLY A 166 -2.59 -4.12 -2.96
N ASP A 167 -2.17 -4.76 -4.05
CA ASP A 167 -1.11 -4.23 -4.91
C ASP A 167 -1.68 -3.12 -5.81
N MET A 168 -0.83 -2.19 -6.18
CA MET A 168 -1.14 -1.12 -7.13
C MET A 168 -0.55 -1.45 -8.50
N ILE A 169 -1.29 -1.14 -9.54
CA ILE A 169 -0.80 -1.26 -10.92
C ILE A 169 -0.57 0.12 -11.50
N VAL A 170 0.57 0.30 -12.16
CA VAL A 170 0.88 1.49 -12.97
C VAL A 170 1.00 1.05 -14.42
N VAL A 171 0.21 1.63 -15.30
CA VAL A 171 0.22 1.30 -16.73
C VAL A 171 0.63 2.51 -17.54
N ALA A 172 1.63 2.32 -18.37
CA ALA A 172 2.05 3.27 -19.39
C ALA A 172 1.64 2.75 -20.77
N VAL A 173 1.01 3.59 -21.57
CA VAL A 173 0.52 3.24 -22.91
C VAL A 173 0.98 4.28 -23.90
N ASN A 174 1.45 3.83 -25.05
CA ASN A 174 1.79 4.64 -26.20
C ASN A 174 0.98 4.17 -27.41
N VAL A 175 0.16 5.03 -27.97
CA VAL A 175 -0.70 4.71 -29.11
C VAL A 175 -0.31 5.51 -30.34
N LYS A 176 -0.42 4.89 -31.51
CA LYS A 176 -0.44 5.61 -32.77
C LYS A 176 -1.83 6.22 -32.95
N ALA A 177 -1.90 7.51 -33.06
CA ALA A 177 -3.16 8.21 -33.22
C ALA A 177 -3.03 9.24 -34.36
N GLN A 178 -4.13 9.39 -35.11
CA GLN A 178 -4.27 10.43 -36.12
C GLN A 178 -5.16 11.56 -35.62
N SER A 179 -5.80 11.38 -34.50
CA SER A 179 -6.66 12.35 -33.82
C SER A 179 -6.65 12.06 -32.33
N ASP A 180 -7.08 13.01 -31.52
CA ASP A 180 -7.17 12.84 -30.06
C ASP A 180 -7.92 11.56 -29.70
N GLN A 181 -7.26 10.76 -28.85
CA GLN A 181 -7.85 9.58 -28.25
C GLN A 181 -8.34 9.94 -26.85
N VAL A 182 -9.53 9.48 -26.54
CA VAL A 182 -10.03 9.46 -25.17
C VAL A 182 -9.72 8.09 -24.60
N PHE A 183 -8.95 8.05 -23.54
CA PHE A 183 -8.63 6.83 -22.81
C PHE A 183 -9.64 6.65 -21.68
N THR A 184 -10.36 5.54 -21.71
CA THR A 184 -11.31 5.18 -20.65
C THR A 184 -10.70 4.08 -19.79
N TRP A 185 -10.22 4.47 -18.63
CA TRP A 185 -9.65 3.58 -17.63
C TRP A 185 -10.76 2.92 -16.78
N PRO A 186 -10.52 1.77 -16.16
CA PRO A 186 -11.47 1.16 -15.23
C PRO A 186 -11.83 2.09 -14.06
N ALA A 187 -12.95 1.81 -13.40
CA ALA A 187 -13.35 2.54 -12.19
C ALA A 187 -12.26 2.43 -11.11
N GLY A 188 -11.99 3.54 -10.41
CA GLY A 188 -10.96 3.61 -9.38
C GLY A 188 -9.54 3.85 -9.90
N TRP A 189 -9.38 4.06 -11.21
CA TRP A 189 -8.10 4.44 -11.80
C TRP A 189 -7.92 5.96 -11.84
N THR A 190 -6.69 6.39 -11.67
CA THR A 190 -6.28 7.80 -11.74
C THR A 190 -5.23 7.98 -12.83
N VAL A 191 -5.43 9.00 -13.66
CA VAL A 191 -4.45 9.39 -14.67
C VAL A 191 -3.33 10.19 -14.01
N LEU A 192 -2.08 9.75 -14.20
CA LEU A 192 -0.87 10.43 -13.73
C LEU A 192 -0.28 11.38 -14.77
N VAL A 193 -0.27 10.93 -16.00
CA VAL A 193 0.16 11.73 -17.16
C VAL A 193 -1.01 11.79 -18.12
N GLU A 194 -1.58 12.97 -18.23
CA GLU A 194 -2.66 13.23 -19.21
C GLU A 194 -2.20 12.87 -20.61
N PRO A 195 -3.11 12.44 -21.49
CA PRO A 195 -2.77 12.07 -22.85
C PRO A 195 -1.96 13.16 -23.56
N TYR A 196 -0.70 12.89 -23.83
CA TYR A 196 0.26 13.84 -24.35
C TYR A 196 0.65 13.50 -25.80
N TRP A 197 0.53 14.48 -26.68
CA TRP A 197 0.84 14.35 -28.09
C TRP A 197 2.29 14.65 -28.41
N VAL A 198 2.96 13.75 -29.12
CA VAL A 198 4.25 14.00 -29.76
C VAL A 198 4.20 13.47 -31.19
N GLY A 199 4.07 14.35 -32.14
CA GLY A 199 3.98 13.98 -33.56
C GLY A 199 2.69 13.21 -33.88
N THR A 200 2.79 11.90 -34.13
CA THR A 200 1.64 11.03 -34.46
C THR A 200 1.40 9.97 -33.39
N GLN A 201 1.97 10.17 -32.21
CA GLN A 201 1.77 9.29 -31.05
C GLN A 201 1.11 10.07 -29.93
N GLN A 202 0.35 9.36 -29.11
CA GLN A 202 -0.23 9.88 -27.88
C GLN A 202 0.10 8.92 -26.74
N SER A 203 0.65 9.45 -25.68
CA SER A 203 1.14 8.67 -24.54
C SER A 203 0.43 9.08 -23.27
N THR A 204 0.16 8.12 -22.39
CA THR A 204 -0.48 8.35 -21.08
C THR A 204 0.03 7.36 -20.06
N ILE A 205 -0.03 7.74 -18.78
CA ILE A 205 0.24 6.86 -17.65
C ILE A 205 -0.91 6.99 -16.68
N ALA A 206 -1.41 5.86 -16.19
CA ALA A 206 -2.41 5.82 -15.13
C ALA A 206 -2.09 4.73 -14.11
N TYR A 207 -2.67 4.83 -12.93
CA TYR A 207 -2.55 3.81 -11.90
C TYR A 207 -3.91 3.50 -11.29
N GLY A 208 -4.00 2.32 -10.69
CA GLY A 208 -5.21 1.87 -10.00
C GLY A 208 -4.96 0.60 -9.19
N PRO A 209 -5.99 0.07 -8.54
CA PRO A 209 -5.90 -1.16 -7.78
C PRO A 209 -5.61 -2.34 -8.71
N TRP A 210 -4.90 -3.35 -8.19
CA TRP A 210 -4.67 -4.58 -8.90
C TRP A 210 -5.99 -5.31 -9.24
N SER A 211 -6.01 -5.88 -10.44
CA SER A 211 -7.05 -6.77 -10.92
C SER A 211 -6.43 -7.81 -11.84
N GLU A 212 -6.97 -9.01 -11.89
CA GLU A 212 -6.52 -10.08 -12.79
C GLU A 212 -6.59 -9.68 -14.27
N SER A 213 -7.43 -8.74 -14.61
CA SER A 213 -7.60 -8.20 -15.96
C SER A 213 -7.96 -6.73 -15.90
N ILE A 214 -7.12 -5.90 -16.51
CA ILE A 214 -7.29 -4.46 -16.61
C ILE A 214 -7.67 -4.14 -18.05
N ILE A 215 -8.82 -3.52 -18.25
CA ILE A 215 -9.34 -3.21 -19.58
C ILE A 215 -9.26 -1.69 -19.81
N LEU A 216 -8.45 -1.28 -20.77
CA LEU A 216 -8.39 0.07 -21.28
C LEU A 216 -9.19 0.16 -22.58
N LYS A 217 -10.03 1.16 -22.71
CA LYS A 217 -10.71 1.47 -23.97
C LYS A 217 -10.21 2.80 -24.54
N THR A 218 -10.08 2.85 -25.86
CA THR A 218 -9.80 4.07 -26.63
C THR A 218 -11.00 4.42 -27.49
N ALA A 219 -11.18 5.71 -27.79
CA ALA A 219 -12.32 6.18 -28.60
C ALA A 219 -12.35 5.59 -30.01
N LYS A 220 -11.19 5.21 -30.52
CA LYS A 220 -11.03 4.59 -31.86
C LYS A 220 -10.01 3.47 -31.76
N ALA A 221 -10.06 2.55 -32.72
CA ALA A 221 -9.03 1.52 -32.87
C ALA A 221 -7.65 2.16 -33.05
N VAL A 222 -6.69 1.66 -32.30
CA VAL A 222 -5.31 2.12 -32.30
C VAL A 222 -4.34 0.94 -32.42
N GLU A 223 -3.12 1.27 -32.75
CA GLU A 223 -1.96 0.38 -32.57
C GLU A 223 -1.19 0.89 -31.36
N ALA A 224 -0.97 0.04 -30.36
CA ALA A 224 -0.43 0.45 -29.08
C ALA A 224 0.64 -0.51 -28.53
N GLY A 225 1.66 0.09 -27.89
CA GLY A 225 2.55 -0.61 -26.95
C GLY A 225 2.20 -0.20 -25.52
N TYR A 226 2.39 -1.11 -24.55
CA TYR A 226 2.17 -0.84 -23.14
C TYR A 226 3.19 -1.55 -22.24
N VAL A 227 3.43 -0.97 -21.08
CA VAL A 227 4.07 -1.63 -19.94
C VAL A 227 3.20 -1.42 -18.71
N ALA A 228 2.90 -2.51 -18.01
CA ALA A 228 2.18 -2.52 -16.75
C ALA A 228 3.12 -3.00 -15.63
N LEU A 229 3.17 -2.28 -14.53
CA LEU A 229 3.98 -2.59 -13.35
C LEU A 229 3.08 -2.87 -12.16
N SER A 230 3.34 -3.94 -11.40
CA SER A 230 2.68 -4.25 -10.15
C SER A 230 3.57 -3.87 -8.97
N VAL A 231 3.07 -3.03 -8.07
CA VAL A 231 3.81 -2.47 -6.93
C VAL A 231 3.07 -2.74 -5.62
N ARG A 232 3.79 -3.27 -4.64
CA ARG A 232 3.31 -3.52 -3.28
C ARG A 232 3.83 -2.45 -2.32
N GLY A 233 3.00 -2.06 -1.36
CA GLY A 233 3.39 -1.16 -0.28
C GLY A 233 3.62 0.28 -0.72
N GLY A 234 3.08 0.69 -1.88
CA GLY A 234 3.21 2.04 -2.41
C GLY A 234 2.06 2.97 -1.98
N GLY A 235 2.40 4.20 -1.64
CA GLY A 235 1.46 5.31 -1.51
C GLY A 235 1.07 5.88 -2.87
N THR A 236 0.39 7.02 -2.88
CA THR A 236 -0.09 7.67 -4.11
C THR A 236 1.08 8.08 -5.02
N PRO A 237 1.15 7.56 -6.26
CA PRO A 237 2.20 7.93 -7.21
C PRO A 237 2.12 9.39 -7.63
N THR A 238 3.27 9.96 -7.97
CA THR A 238 3.38 11.29 -8.55
C THR A 238 4.23 11.25 -9.81
N ALA A 239 3.81 11.98 -10.84
CA ALA A 239 4.60 12.15 -12.05
C ALA A 239 5.43 13.43 -11.98
N GLY A 240 6.67 13.34 -12.46
CA GLY A 240 7.51 14.51 -12.72
C GLY A 240 7.09 15.27 -13.97
N SER A 241 7.91 16.24 -14.36
CA SER A 241 7.72 16.94 -15.63
C SER A 241 7.94 16.00 -16.82
N THR A 242 7.20 16.23 -17.89
CA THR A 242 7.43 15.56 -19.17
C THR A 242 8.48 16.33 -19.97
N LYS A 243 9.26 15.60 -20.76
CA LYS A 243 10.18 16.19 -21.73
C LYS A 243 9.97 15.51 -23.07
N ASP A 244 9.53 16.28 -24.02
CA ASP A 244 9.41 15.83 -25.39
C ASP A 244 10.76 15.99 -26.13
N ARG A 245 10.91 15.16 -27.13
CA ARG A 245 11.97 15.24 -28.11
C ARG A 245 11.34 15.52 -29.45
N THR A 246 11.64 16.66 -30.01
CA THR A 246 11.31 16.99 -31.39
C THR A 246 12.45 16.64 -32.33
N LYS A 247 12.08 16.01 -33.38
CA LYS A 247 12.72 15.67 -34.64
C LYS A 247 14.16 16.12 -34.84
N GLU A 248 15.12 15.19 -34.67
CA GLU A 248 16.38 15.22 -35.40
C GLU A 248 16.65 13.84 -35.99
N PRO A 249 16.88 13.73 -37.29
CA PRO A 249 17.35 12.48 -37.90
C PRO A 249 18.82 12.29 -37.48
N LYS A 250 19.06 11.37 -36.55
CA LYS A 250 20.41 10.95 -36.17
C LYS A 250 20.43 9.42 -36.01
N GLU A 251 21.62 8.86 -36.21
CA GLU A 251 21.89 7.44 -36.06
C GLU A 251 21.61 6.93 -34.62
N THR A 252 21.52 7.87 -33.67
CA THR A 252 21.26 7.57 -32.25
C THR A 252 20.16 8.48 -31.74
N ALA A 253 19.15 7.92 -31.14
CA ALA A 253 18.06 8.66 -30.53
C ALA A 253 18.17 8.60 -29.00
N THR A 254 17.90 9.74 -28.35
CA THR A 254 17.86 9.81 -26.89
C THR A 254 16.54 10.37 -26.42
N VAL A 255 15.93 9.73 -25.41
CA VAL A 255 14.79 10.26 -24.67
C VAL A 255 15.21 10.48 -23.23
N THR A 256 14.99 11.68 -22.74
CA THR A 256 15.28 12.03 -21.36
C THR A 256 14.00 12.12 -20.56
N ALA A 257 13.88 11.34 -19.48
CA ALA A 257 12.87 11.49 -18.47
C ALA A 257 13.45 12.37 -17.33
N PRO A 258 12.97 13.60 -17.19
CA PRO A 258 13.52 14.54 -16.21
C PRO A 258 13.33 14.03 -14.79
N LYS A 259 14.28 14.36 -13.91
CA LYS A 259 14.21 14.04 -12.49
C LYS A 259 12.89 14.49 -11.89
N ALA A 260 12.20 13.55 -11.23
CA ALA A 260 11.02 13.83 -10.42
C ALA A 260 11.41 14.20 -8.98
N THR A 261 10.52 14.88 -8.28
CA THR A 261 10.67 15.18 -6.86
C THR A 261 10.00 14.12 -6.01
N GLY A 262 10.64 13.72 -4.91
CA GLY A 262 10.10 12.74 -3.99
C GLY A 262 11.08 11.61 -3.67
N THR A 263 10.75 10.82 -2.67
CA THR A 263 11.49 9.63 -2.24
C THR A 263 10.60 8.39 -2.37
N GLY A 264 11.17 7.27 -2.77
CA GLY A 264 10.43 6.04 -2.95
C GLY A 264 10.98 5.19 -4.09
N LEU A 265 10.13 4.36 -4.64
CA LEU A 265 10.41 3.58 -5.84
C LEU A 265 10.22 4.47 -7.07
N VAL A 266 11.25 4.59 -7.91
CA VAL A 266 11.20 5.50 -9.05
C VAL A 266 11.32 4.74 -10.35
N PHE A 267 10.40 5.02 -11.26
CA PHE A 267 10.40 4.52 -12.62
C PHE A 267 10.53 5.67 -13.61
N ALA A 268 11.38 5.49 -14.60
CA ALA A 268 11.47 6.35 -15.76
C ALA A 268 10.80 5.67 -16.96
N TYR A 269 9.97 6.41 -17.66
CA TYR A 269 9.27 5.98 -18.87
C TYR A 269 9.78 6.73 -20.07
N ALA A 270 10.02 6.01 -21.15
CA ALA A 270 10.30 6.56 -22.44
C ALA A 270 9.33 6.02 -23.49
N PHE A 271 8.62 6.91 -24.12
CA PHE A 271 7.68 6.63 -25.19
C PHE A 271 8.32 7.04 -26.51
N GLU A 272 8.40 6.14 -27.43
CA GLU A 272 9.03 6.34 -28.72
C GLU A 272 8.19 5.74 -29.86
N ARG A 273 8.54 6.12 -31.06
CA ARG A 273 7.97 5.55 -32.28
C ARG A 273 9.10 4.95 -33.12
N SER A 274 8.78 3.85 -33.80
CA SER A 274 9.67 3.19 -34.79
C SER A 274 10.84 2.40 -34.23
N LEU A 275 10.69 1.84 -33.00
CA LEU A 275 11.62 0.88 -32.45
C LEU A 275 11.07 -0.54 -32.55
N SER A 276 11.89 -1.51 -32.88
CA SER A 276 11.53 -2.92 -32.92
C SER A 276 11.89 -3.63 -31.60
N GLU A 277 11.31 -4.80 -31.35
CA GLU A 277 11.66 -5.64 -30.19
C GLU A 277 13.15 -6.00 -30.16
N GLU A 278 13.78 -6.13 -31.33
CA GLU A 278 15.21 -6.37 -31.45
C GLU A 278 16.07 -5.24 -30.86
N THR A 279 15.51 -4.04 -30.74
CA THR A 279 16.18 -2.88 -30.16
C THR A 279 16.34 -3.00 -28.64
N ARG A 280 15.54 -3.87 -27.98
CA ARG A 280 15.56 -4.02 -26.51
C ARG A 280 16.96 -4.24 -25.95
N SER A 281 17.73 -5.15 -26.53
CA SER A 281 19.10 -5.48 -26.09
C SER A 281 20.13 -4.38 -26.38
N GLN A 282 19.76 -3.39 -27.16
CA GLN A 282 20.63 -2.30 -27.59
C GLN A 282 20.32 -0.98 -26.88
N ILE A 283 19.26 -0.95 -26.05
CA ILE A 283 18.94 0.23 -25.25
C ILE A 283 20.03 0.41 -24.21
N THR A 284 20.61 1.60 -24.15
CA THR A 284 21.53 1.98 -23.09
C THR A 284 20.90 3.05 -22.23
N LEU A 285 21.13 2.96 -20.92
CA LEU A 285 20.58 3.87 -19.92
C LEU A 285 21.69 4.69 -19.28
N SER A 286 21.37 5.89 -18.82
CA SER A 286 22.26 6.66 -17.95
C SER A 286 22.59 5.87 -16.67
N ALA A 287 23.76 6.19 -16.06
CA ALA A 287 24.23 5.49 -14.87
C ALA A 287 23.20 5.50 -13.73
N GLY A 288 23.05 4.37 -13.05
CA GLY A 288 22.12 4.20 -11.92
C GLY A 288 20.69 3.85 -12.33
N TRP A 289 20.44 3.59 -13.61
CA TRP A 289 19.15 3.13 -14.12
C TRP A 289 19.28 1.75 -14.76
N GLU A 290 18.28 0.90 -14.53
CA GLU A 290 18.19 -0.46 -15.06
C GLU A 290 16.88 -0.63 -15.81
N LEU A 291 16.93 -1.25 -17.00
CA LEU A 291 15.74 -1.52 -17.80
C LEU A 291 14.89 -2.58 -17.11
N VAL A 292 13.66 -2.22 -16.81
CA VAL A 292 12.65 -3.15 -16.25
C VAL A 292 11.99 -3.90 -17.39
N ASP A 293 11.41 -3.16 -18.34
CA ASP A 293 10.70 -3.76 -19.45
C ASP A 293 10.63 -2.85 -20.65
N PHE A 294 10.26 -3.45 -21.79
CA PHE A 294 10.19 -2.79 -23.09
C PHE A 294 9.11 -3.43 -23.94
N ALA A 295 8.21 -2.63 -24.44
CA ALA A 295 7.19 -3.04 -25.39
C ALA A 295 7.36 -2.31 -26.70
N ALA A 296 7.44 -3.07 -27.78
CA ALA A 296 7.43 -2.55 -29.13
C ALA A 296 6.39 -3.30 -29.94
N GLN A 297 5.64 -2.57 -30.78
CA GLN A 297 4.72 -3.18 -31.71
C GLN A 297 5.46 -3.77 -32.92
N SER A 298 5.04 -4.94 -33.39
CA SER A 298 5.52 -5.51 -34.64
C SER A 298 4.89 -4.79 -35.85
N GLY A 299 5.69 -4.39 -36.82
CA GLY A 299 5.20 -3.78 -38.06
C GLY A 299 5.79 -2.42 -38.38
N SER A 300 5.24 -1.72 -39.35
CA SER A 300 5.82 -0.46 -39.90
C SER A 300 5.55 0.78 -39.04
N ASN A 301 4.68 0.69 -38.02
CA ASN A 301 4.26 1.82 -37.20
C ASN A 301 4.42 1.52 -35.71
N LEU A 302 5.62 1.23 -35.34
CA LEU A 302 6.00 0.76 -34.00
C LEU A 302 5.71 1.81 -32.92
N GLN A 303 4.93 1.42 -31.91
CA GLN A 303 4.70 2.23 -30.71
C GLN A 303 5.43 1.55 -29.57
N THR A 304 6.34 2.27 -28.93
CA THR A 304 7.26 1.71 -27.95
C THR A 304 7.06 2.35 -26.60
N VAL A 305 7.10 1.54 -25.57
CA VAL A 305 7.22 1.97 -24.17
C VAL A 305 8.41 1.25 -23.56
N ALA A 306 9.38 2.00 -23.10
CA ALA A 306 10.48 1.50 -22.30
C ALA A 306 10.33 2.00 -20.86
N VAL A 307 10.58 1.13 -19.88
CA VAL A 307 10.54 1.47 -18.47
C VAL A 307 11.84 1.07 -17.80
N ALA A 308 12.45 2.01 -17.07
CA ALA A 308 13.62 1.77 -16.27
C ALA A 308 13.34 2.10 -14.80
N GLN A 309 14.01 1.40 -13.89
CA GLN A 309 14.00 1.66 -12.46
C GLN A 309 15.31 2.26 -12.03
N GLY A 310 15.29 3.24 -11.12
CA GLY A 310 16.48 3.86 -10.58
C GLY A 310 16.22 4.57 -9.26
N LYS A 311 17.22 5.31 -8.77
CA LYS A 311 17.13 6.04 -7.50
C LYS A 311 16.36 7.37 -7.62
N GLY A 312 16.10 7.85 -8.83
CA GLY A 312 15.38 9.10 -9.07
C GLY A 312 16.12 10.38 -8.67
N ASP A 313 17.40 10.30 -8.39
CA ASP A 313 18.25 11.45 -8.01
C ASP A 313 18.81 12.20 -9.22
N THR A 314 18.67 11.63 -10.41
CA THR A 314 19.13 12.18 -11.70
C THR A 314 18.07 11.99 -12.78
N ASP A 315 18.24 12.70 -13.90
CA ASP A 315 17.51 12.42 -15.13
C ASP A 315 17.80 10.99 -15.61
N ALA A 316 16.78 10.29 -16.12
CA ALA A 316 16.98 9.04 -16.83
C ALA A 316 17.06 9.31 -18.33
N THR A 317 18.16 8.87 -18.96
CA THR A 317 18.32 8.97 -20.42
C THR A 317 18.33 7.58 -21.03
N PHE A 318 17.40 7.37 -21.97
CA PHE A 318 17.32 6.18 -22.80
C PHE A 318 17.97 6.50 -24.14
N THR A 319 18.97 5.73 -24.54
CA THR A 319 19.66 5.87 -25.82
C THR A 319 19.38 4.66 -26.67
N TYR A 320 18.85 4.90 -27.86
CA TYR A 320 18.46 3.90 -28.83
C TYR A 320 19.38 3.99 -30.07
N PRO A 321 20.19 2.98 -30.35
CA PRO A 321 20.99 2.98 -31.58
C PRO A 321 20.08 2.75 -32.80
N ASN A 322 20.43 3.35 -33.91
CA ASN A 322 19.77 3.18 -35.21
C ASN A 322 18.27 3.50 -35.25
N ALA A 323 17.78 4.27 -34.29
CA ALA A 323 16.38 4.63 -34.27
C ALA A 323 16.05 5.63 -35.39
N GLN A 324 15.14 5.29 -36.26
CA GLN A 324 14.46 6.27 -37.13
C GLN A 324 13.54 7.17 -36.27
N ALA A 325 14.06 7.56 -35.14
CA ALA A 325 13.29 8.20 -34.11
C ALA A 325 12.84 9.57 -34.57
N THR A 326 11.58 9.76 -34.56
CA THR A 326 10.97 11.02 -34.97
C THR A 326 10.52 11.84 -33.80
N ASN A 327 9.99 11.22 -32.77
CA ASN A 327 9.44 11.93 -31.59
C ASN A 327 9.46 10.99 -30.38
N GLY A 328 9.82 11.52 -29.23
CA GLY A 328 9.86 10.79 -27.98
C GLY A 328 9.35 11.62 -26.81
N LEU A 329 8.84 10.99 -25.78
CA LEU A 329 8.39 11.60 -24.54
C LEU A 329 9.05 10.84 -23.37
N GLY A 330 9.66 11.58 -22.44
CA GLY A 330 10.22 11.04 -21.22
C GLY A 330 9.55 11.61 -19.98
N VAL A 331 9.31 10.78 -18.98
CA VAL A 331 8.75 11.17 -17.68
C VAL A 331 9.20 10.20 -16.59
N GLN A 332 9.44 10.72 -15.38
CA GLN A 332 9.64 9.89 -14.19
C GLN A 332 8.37 9.86 -13.33
N VAL A 333 8.13 8.71 -12.72
CA VAL A 333 7.06 8.49 -11.74
C VAL A 333 7.70 8.03 -10.45
N VAL A 334 7.34 8.67 -9.34
CA VAL A 334 7.76 8.33 -7.98
C VAL A 334 6.59 7.69 -7.25
N ILE A 335 6.81 6.53 -6.67
CA ILE A 335 5.87 5.83 -5.81
C ILE A 335 6.42 5.89 -4.39
N PRO A 336 5.88 6.75 -3.52
CA PRO A 336 6.34 6.86 -2.14
C PRO A 336 5.95 5.61 -1.34
N GLY A 337 6.53 5.42 -0.16
CA GLY A 337 6.01 4.46 0.82
C GLY A 337 4.59 4.84 1.27
N ALA A 338 3.78 3.85 1.61
CA ALA A 338 2.43 4.05 2.13
C ALA A 338 2.45 4.28 3.65
#